data_47bd9642b7ee39f676a873f764f0f924
#
_entry.id   47bd9642b7ee39f676a873f764f0f924
#
_cell.length_a   1.000
_cell.length_b   1.000
_cell.length_c   1.000
_cell.angle_alpha   90.00
_cell.angle_beta   90.00
_cell.angle_gamma   90.00
#
_symmetry.space_group_name_H-M   'P 1'
#
loop_
_entity.id
_entity.type
_entity.pdbx_description
1 polymer ?
#
loop_
_entity_poly.entity_id
_entity_poly.type
_entity_poly.pdbx_seq_one_letter_code
_entity_poly.pdbx_strand_id
1 'polypeptide(L)'
;MINIMEVTETNKMVEKENLDVRTITMGINLLDCAGPDLAEVNEKIYNKITTLAKDLVSTGEEIAKEFGVPIVNKRISITPISLVGSSACKTPEDYVTIAKTLDKAAHTVGVNFIGGYSAVVSKGMTKSDELLIRSIPQALAQTELICSSVNVGSTKTGINMDAVRLMGEIVKETAELTKDKDSLGCAKLVVLCNAPDDNPFMAGAFHGVTEDDAIINVGVSGPGVVKYALESVRGKSFEVLCETIKKTAFKITRSEERRVGKECRSRWSPYH
;
A
#
# COMPACT_ATOMS: atom_id res chain seq x y z
N MET A 1 21.82 -18.92 -11.14
CA MET A 1 22.12 -18.85 -12.59
C MET A 1 20.78 -18.66 -13.27
N ILE A 2 20.61 -17.58 -14.03
CA ILE A 2 19.36 -17.30 -14.76
C ILE A 2 19.29 -18.27 -15.95
N ASN A 3 18.23 -19.03 -16.04
CA ASN A 3 18.01 -19.97 -17.14
C ASN A 3 17.43 -19.21 -18.34
N ILE A 4 18.00 -19.39 -19.54
CA ILE A 4 17.54 -18.77 -20.80
C ILE A 4 16.05 -19.04 -21.08
N MET A 5 15.57 -20.25 -20.77
CA MET A 5 14.15 -20.60 -20.91
C MET A 5 13.24 -19.73 -20.02
N GLU A 6 13.69 -19.40 -18.83
CA GLU A 6 12.96 -18.56 -17.88
C GLU A 6 12.89 -17.11 -18.32
N VAL A 7 13.98 -16.58 -18.90
CA VAL A 7 14.00 -15.24 -19.50
C VAL A 7 13.02 -15.16 -20.68
N THR A 8 13.04 -16.17 -21.54
CA THR A 8 12.13 -16.27 -22.70
C THR A 8 10.66 -16.34 -22.26
N GLU A 9 10.37 -17.08 -21.19
CA GLU A 9 9.02 -17.17 -20.61
C GLU A 9 8.54 -15.81 -20.08
N THR A 10 9.39 -15.09 -19.35
CA THR A 10 9.07 -13.75 -18.84
C THR A 10 8.84 -12.76 -19.97
N ASN A 11 9.69 -12.74 -20.99
CA ASN A 11 9.51 -11.89 -22.16
C ASN A 11 8.19 -12.19 -22.89
N LYS A 12 7.84 -13.46 -23.07
CA LYS A 12 6.56 -13.87 -23.65
C LYS A 12 5.38 -13.36 -22.83
N MET A 13 5.47 -13.39 -21.50
CA MET A 13 4.40 -12.89 -20.62
C MET A 13 4.21 -11.38 -20.78
N VAL A 14 5.30 -10.63 -20.91
CA VAL A 14 5.23 -9.16 -21.12
C VAL A 14 4.71 -8.82 -22.52
N GLU A 15 5.27 -9.43 -23.57
CA GLU A 15 4.95 -9.07 -24.95
C GLU A 15 3.59 -9.60 -25.45
N LYS A 16 3.18 -10.80 -25.00
CA LYS A 16 2.01 -11.51 -25.54
C LYS A 16 0.88 -11.72 -24.55
N GLU A 17 1.20 -11.81 -23.25
CA GLU A 17 0.24 -12.19 -22.21
C GLU A 17 -0.18 -10.98 -21.36
N ASN A 18 0.24 -9.76 -21.70
CA ASN A 18 -0.10 -8.48 -21.03
C ASN A 18 0.24 -8.48 -19.51
N LEU A 19 1.44 -8.95 -19.18
CA LEU A 19 1.97 -8.77 -17.84
C LEU A 19 2.51 -7.36 -17.67
N ASP A 20 1.82 -6.54 -16.89
CA ASP A 20 2.20 -5.16 -16.64
C ASP A 20 2.82 -5.00 -15.25
N VAL A 21 3.99 -4.36 -15.16
CA VAL A 21 4.48 -3.77 -13.90
C VAL A 21 3.69 -2.50 -13.66
N ARG A 22 2.71 -2.56 -12.78
CA ARG A 22 1.73 -1.49 -12.68
C ARG A 22 2.06 -0.44 -11.64
N THR A 23 2.78 -0.83 -10.60
CA THR A 23 3.02 0.03 -9.45
C THR A 23 4.40 -0.22 -8.87
N ILE A 24 5.08 0.85 -8.49
CA ILE A 24 6.19 0.81 -7.54
C ILE A 24 5.75 1.53 -6.26
N THR A 25 6.02 0.91 -5.12
CA THR A 25 5.71 1.48 -3.80
C THR A 25 6.98 1.50 -2.96
N MET A 26 7.42 2.69 -2.56
CA MET A 26 8.53 2.84 -1.63
C MET A 26 8.00 2.74 -0.20
N GLY A 27 8.42 1.72 0.53
CA GLY A 27 8.19 1.62 1.97
C GLY A 27 9.21 2.46 2.73
N ILE A 28 8.77 3.29 3.67
CA ILE A 28 9.64 4.14 4.48
C ILE A 28 9.28 3.97 5.97
N ASN A 29 10.27 3.58 6.75
CA ASN A 29 10.14 3.51 8.21
C ASN A 29 10.21 4.93 8.79
N LEU A 30 9.23 5.30 9.61
CA LEU A 30 9.16 6.61 10.28
C LEU A 30 9.27 6.54 11.80
N LEU A 31 9.64 5.38 12.38
CA LEU A 31 9.74 5.24 13.83
C LEU A 31 10.79 6.17 14.45
N ASP A 32 11.87 6.46 13.75
CA ASP A 32 12.91 7.41 14.16
C ASP A 32 12.46 8.87 14.13
N CYS A 33 11.34 9.16 13.47
CA CYS A 33 10.71 10.49 13.47
C CYS A 33 9.86 10.75 14.72
N ALA A 34 9.54 9.69 15.50
CA ALA A 34 8.72 9.82 16.70
C ALA A 34 9.40 10.73 17.76
N GLY A 35 8.58 11.51 18.47
CA GLY A 35 9.06 12.43 19.50
C GLY A 35 7.89 13.07 20.24
N PRO A 36 8.15 13.83 21.33
CA PRO A 36 7.12 14.48 22.11
C PRO A 36 6.60 15.81 21.52
N ASP A 37 7.37 16.42 20.61
CA ASP A 37 7.04 17.68 19.96
C ASP A 37 6.46 17.44 18.58
N LEU A 38 5.21 17.84 18.36
CA LEU A 38 4.51 17.66 17.10
C LEU A 38 5.15 18.41 15.92
N ALA A 39 5.72 19.59 16.17
CA ALA A 39 6.38 20.37 15.12
C ALA A 39 7.66 19.67 14.64
N GLU A 40 8.47 19.17 15.58
CA GLU A 40 9.67 18.41 15.28
C GLU A 40 9.34 17.08 14.54
N VAL A 41 8.29 16.37 14.97
CA VAL A 41 7.80 15.15 14.31
C VAL A 41 7.42 15.44 12.87
N ASN A 42 6.64 16.49 12.63
CA ASN A 42 6.23 16.90 11.29
C ASN A 42 7.44 17.26 10.40
N GLU A 43 8.40 17.99 10.93
CA GLU A 43 9.62 18.35 10.19
C GLU A 43 10.45 17.11 9.82
N LYS A 44 10.67 16.21 10.77
CA LYS A 44 11.40 14.95 10.53
C LYS A 44 10.72 14.09 9.47
N ILE A 45 9.39 13.91 9.56
CA ILE A 45 8.60 13.16 8.58
C ILE A 45 8.77 13.77 7.18
N TYR A 46 8.57 15.08 7.05
CA TYR A 46 8.69 15.77 5.78
C TYR A 46 10.10 15.59 5.17
N ASN A 47 11.13 15.87 5.95
CA ASN A 47 12.52 15.78 5.52
C ASN A 47 12.90 14.34 5.12
N LYS A 48 12.52 13.33 5.90
CA LYS A 48 12.84 11.94 5.61
C LYS A 48 12.18 11.49 4.31
N ILE A 49 10.89 11.74 4.12
CA ILE A 49 10.16 11.36 2.89
C ILE A 49 10.76 12.07 1.68
N THR A 50 10.95 13.39 1.75
CA THR A 50 11.45 14.16 0.60
C THR A 50 12.91 13.85 0.27
N THR A 51 13.70 13.40 1.23
CA THR A 51 15.09 12.97 0.99
C THR A 51 15.15 11.59 0.34
N LEU A 52 14.44 10.61 0.90
CA LEU A 52 14.50 9.23 0.40
C LEU A 52 13.78 9.04 -0.93
N ALA A 53 12.63 9.69 -1.12
CA ALA A 53 11.80 9.50 -2.31
C ALA A 53 12.02 10.55 -3.41
N LYS A 54 13.05 11.41 -3.31
CA LYS A 54 13.30 12.51 -4.26
C LYS A 54 13.39 12.06 -5.72
N ASP A 55 13.99 10.91 -5.97
CA ASP A 55 14.26 10.37 -7.31
C ASP A 55 13.29 9.25 -7.70
N LEU A 56 12.32 8.87 -6.82
CA LEU A 56 11.43 7.73 -7.05
C LEU A 56 10.61 7.85 -8.34
N VAL A 57 10.06 9.03 -8.60
CA VAL A 57 9.20 9.26 -9.77
C VAL A 57 10.03 9.31 -11.04
N SER A 58 11.10 10.09 -11.08
CA SER A 58 11.97 10.23 -12.25
C SER A 58 12.61 8.90 -12.65
N THR A 59 13.17 8.15 -11.67
CA THR A 59 13.74 6.83 -11.92
C THR A 59 12.68 5.85 -12.43
N GLY A 60 11.47 5.87 -11.87
CA GLY A 60 10.37 5.04 -12.36
C GLY A 60 9.97 5.35 -13.80
N GLU A 61 10.00 6.63 -14.22
CA GLU A 61 9.73 7.05 -15.58
C GLU A 61 10.84 6.71 -16.57
N GLU A 62 12.09 6.82 -16.14
CA GLU A 62 13.26 6.40 -16.93
C GLU A 62 13.21 4.89 -17.20
N ILE A 63 12.97 4.08 -16.17
CA ILE A 63 12.82 2.63 -16.31
C ILE A 63 11.65 2.27 -17.23
N ALA A 64 10.50 2.92 -17.05
CA ALA A 64 9.34 2.71 -17.92
C ALA A 64 9.66 3.00 -19.39
N LYS A 65 10.41 4.07 -19.66
CA LYS A 65 10.82 4.45 -21.00
C LYS A 65 11.88 3.52 -21.59
N GLU A 66 12.88 3.12 -20.79
CA GLU A 66 14.00 2.28 -21.26
C GLU A 66 13.53 0.85 -21.58
N PHE A 67 12.68 0.27 -20.72
CA PHE A 67 12.22 -1.12 -20.85
C PHE A 67 10.86 -1.26 -21.53
N GLY A 68 10.20 -0.17 -21.91
CA GLY A 68 8.87 -0.19 -22.52
C GLY A 68 7.77 -0.76 -21.61
N VAL A 69 7.96 -0.71 -20.28
CA VAL A 69 7.04 -1.26 -19.29
C VAL A 69 6.29 -0.13 -18.59
N PRO A 70 4.95 -0.03 -18.69
CA PRO A 70 4.21 1.06 -18.10
C PRO A 70 4.18 0.93 -16.56
N ILE A 71 4.85 1.85 -15.86
CA ILE A 71 4.76 2.03 -14.41
C ILE A 71 3.75 3.13 -14.13
N VAL A 72 2.48 2.74 -14.02
CA VAL A 72 1.36 3.70 -13.92
C VAL A 72 1.33 4.43 -12.58
N ASN A 73 1.62 3.72 -11.50
CA ASN A 73 1.55 4.28 -10.15
C ASN A 73 2.91 4.25 -9.45
N LYS A 74 3.30 5.40 -8.91
CA LYS A 74 4.46 5.57 -8.03
C LYS A 74 3.91 6.02 -6.68
N ARG A 75 4.14 5.23 -5.63
CA ARG A 75 3.50 5.37 -4.32
C ARG A 75 4.52 5.30 -3.20
N ILE A 76 4.11 5.79 -2.04
CA ILE A 76 4.85 5.61 -0.79
C ILE A 76 3.94 4.90 0.21
N SER A 77 4.49 3.96 0.97
CA SER A 77 3.89 3.39 2.17
C SER A 77 4.76 3.72 3.37
N ILE A 78 4.16 4.15 4.46
CA ILE A 78 4.88 4.55 5.67
C ILE A 78 4.45 3.72 6.87
N THR A 79 5.28 3.70 7.90
CA THR A 79 4.93 3.14 9.21
C THR A 79 3.59 3.69 9.68
N PRO A 80 2.69 2.85 10.25
CA PRO A 80 1.40 3.32 10.77
C PRO A 80 1.54 4.56 11.66
N ILE A 81 0.90 5.65 11.26
CA ILE A 81 1.04 6.96 11.94
C ILE A 81 0.51 6.93 13.36
N SER A 82 -0.40 6.01 13.71
CA SER A 82 -0.83 5.83 15.10
C SER A 82 0.34 5.51 16.04
N LEU A 83 1.39 4.86 15.54
CA LEU A 83 2.60 4.55 16.32
C LEU A 83 3.52 5.77 16.40
N VAL A 84 3.79 6.40 15.26
CA VAL A 84 4.72 7.53 15.15
C VAL A 84 4.23 8.74 15.93
N GLY A 85 2.92 9.06 15.83
CA GLY A 85 2.30 10.19 16.51
C GLY A 85 1.94 9.96 17.98
N SER A 86 2.14 8.75 18.52
CA SER A 86 1.62 8.35 19.82
C SER A 86 2.07 9.23 21.00
N SER A 87 3.27 9.77 20.97
CA SER A 87 3.80 10.63 22.02
C SER A 87 3.52 12.12 21.81
N ALA A 88 3.43 12.57 20.55
CA ALA A 88 3.21 13.96 20.18
C ALA A 88 1.73 14.36 20.17
N CYS A 89 0.86 13.51 19.61
CA CYS A 89 -0.54 13.82 19.40
C CYS A 89 -1.37 13.61 20.68
N LYS A 90 -2.17 14.60 21.03
CA LYS A 90 -3.07 14.60 22.19
C LYS A 90 -4.53 14.71 21.76
N THR A 91 -4.79 15.20 20.56
CA THR A 91 -6.11 15.40 19.98
C THR A 91 -6.17 14.83 18.54
N PRO A 92 -7.37 14.58 17.99
CA PRO A 92 -7.50 14.19 16.57
C PRO A 92 -6.93 15.25 15.62
N GLU A 93 -7.02 16.54 15.96
CA GLU A 93 -6.53 17.66 15.16
C GLU A 93 -5.00 17.63 14.98
N ASP A 94 -4.28 17.13 15.99
CA ASP A 94 -2.82 16.95 15.92
C ASP A 94 -2.47 15.94 14.82
N TYR A 95 -3.24 14.85 14.71
CA TYR A 95 -3.09 13.89 13.64
C TYR A 95 -3.42 14.46 12.25
N VAL A 96 -4.41 15.36 12.16
CA VAL A 96 -4.72 16.05 10.89
C VAL A 96 -3.53 16.91 10.44
N THR A 97 -2.76 17.51 11.34
CA THR A 97 -1.52 18.24 10.98
C THR A 97 -0.46 17.31 10.40
N ILE A 98 -0.32 16.10 10.94
CA ILE A 98 0.58 15.10 10.34
C ILE A 98 0.08 14.72 8.93
N ALA A 99 -1.23 14.49 8.74
CA ALA A 99 -1.79 14.21 7.42
C ALA A 99 -1.46 15.31 6.39
N LYS A 100 -1.59 16.58 6.78
CA LYS A 100 -1.22 17.71 5.90
C LYS A 100 0.27 17.74 5.57
N THR A 101 1.12 17.39 6.52
CA THR A 101 2.57 17.29 6.30
C THR A 101 2.90 16.18 5.30
N LEU A 102 2.25 15.02 5.44
CA LEU A 102 2.38 13.91 4.50
C LEU A 102 1.89 14.29 3.10
N ASP A 103 0.75 14.97 3.00
CA ASP A 103 0.20 15.45 1.72
C ASP A 103 1.15 16.43 1.03
N LYS A 104 1.70 17.38 1.79
CA LYS A 104 2.74 18.30 1.30
C LYS A 104 3.98 17.55 0.79
N ALA A 105 4.45 16.53 1.52
CA ALA A 105 5.57 15.71 1.10
C ALA A 105 5.24 14.94 -0.20
N ALA A 106 4.03 14.38 -0.31
CA ALA A 106 3.56 13.69 -1.51
C ALA A 106 3.60 14.58 -2.76
N HIS A 107 3.09 15.81 -2.63
CA HIS A 107 3.15 16.80 -3.70
C HIS A 107 4.59 17.19 -4.06
N THR A 108 5.46 17.33 -3.07
CA THR A 108 6.87 17.70 -3.30
C THR A 108 7.62 16.65 -4.09
N VAL A 109 7.42 15.37 -3.79
CA VAL A 109 8.09 14.25 -4.51
C VAL A 109 7.33 13.79 -5.75
N GLY A 110 6.11 14.24 -5.97
CA GLY A 110 5.29 13.96 -7.17
C GLY A 110 4.68 12.56 -7.21
N VAL A 111 4.53 11.88 -6.07
CA VAL A 111 3.91 10.55 -6.00
C VAL A 111 2.38 10.63 -6.12
N ASN A 112 1.77 9.53 -6.57
CA ASN A 112 0.32 9.47 -6.71
C ASN A 112 -0.41 9.39 -5.37
N PHE A 113 0.14 8.64 -4.40
CA PHE A 113 -0.45 8.44 -3.07
C PHE A 113 0.62 8.17 -2.01
N ILE A 114 0.30 8.53 -0.75
CA ILE A 114 0.97 8.03 0.45
C ILE A 114 -0.05 7.24 1.27
N GLY A 115 0.24 5.95 1.50
CA GLY A 115 -0.47 5.08 2.43
C GLY A 115 0.27 4.98 3.76
N GLY A 116 -0.45 4.66 4.83
CA GLY A 116 0.12 4.52 6.18
C GLY A 116 -0.41 5.53 7.19
N TYR A 117 -1.34 6.39 6.79
CA TYR A 117 -2.17 7.10 7.76
C TYR A 117 -3.15 6.11 8.40
N SER A 118 -2.62 5.22 9.23
CA SER A 118 -3.26 3.96 9.59
C SER A 118 -3.07 3.59 11.06
N ALA A 119 -3.95 2.69 11.52
CA ALA A 119 -3.90 2.06 12.83
C ALA A 119 -4.09 0.54 12.71
N VAL A 120 -3.40 -0.23 13.55
CA VAL A 120 -3.52 -1.69 13.61
C VAL A 120 -4.13 -2.06 14.96
N VAL A 121 -5.43 -2.31 14.97
CA VAL A 121 -6.25 -2.47 16.19
C VAL A 121 -6.89 -3.85 16.31
N SER A 122 -6.34 -4.84 15.61
CA SER A 122 -6.89 -6.20 15.57
C SER A 122 -6.95 -6.88 16.95
N LYS A 123 -6.04 -6.58 17.86
CA LYS A 123 -5.98 -7.16 19.21
C LYS A 123 -6.58 -6.24 20.27
N GLY A 124 -6.47 -4.96 20.08
CA GLY A 124 -6.94 -3.92 21.01
C GLY A 124 -6.65 -2.56 20.42
N MET A 125 -7.25 -1.52 20.96
CA MET A 125 -7.14 -0.14 20.49
C MET A 125 -6.56 0.71 21.62
N THR A 126 -5.43 1.35 21.37
CA THR A 126 -4.84 2.32 22.29
C THR A 126 -5.54 3.67 22.15
N LYS A 127 -5.30 4.60 23.10
CA LYS A 127 -5.81 5.96 22.99
C LYS A 127 -5.28 6.66 21.72
N SER A 128 -4.04 6.40 21.37
CA SER A 128 -3.41 6.93 20.15
C SER A 128 -4.10 6.45 18.88
N ASP A 129 -4.42 5.15 18.81
CA ASP A 129 -5.16 4.58 17.69
C ASP A 129 -6.56 5.20 17.56
N GLU A 130 -7.27 5.36 18.69
CA GLU A 130 -8.59 6.00 18.69
C GLU A 130 -8.53 7.45 18.20
N LEU A 131 -7.56 8.24 18.66
CA LEU A 131 -7.37 9.61 18.21
C LEU A 131 -7.11 9.70 16.72
N LEU A 132 -6.21 8.84 16.18
CA LEU A 132 -5.96 8.76 14.75
C LEU A 132 -7.22 8.37 13.99
N ILE A 133 -7.94 7.32 14.42
CA ILE A 133 -9.15 6.84 13.74
C ILE A 133 -10.20 7.97 13.68
N ARG A 134 -10.41 8.69 14.78
CA ARG A 134 -11.34 9.83 14.82
C ARG A 134 -10.90 11.02 13.96
N SER A 135 -9.61 11.13 13.65
CA SER A 135 -9.10 12.18 12.76
C SER A 135 -9.29 11.90 11.27
N ILE A 136 -9.53 10.63 10.89
CA ILE A 136 -9.59 10.19 9.49
C ILE A 136 -10.56 11.02 8.64
N PRO A 137 -11.80 11.30 9.05
CA PRO A 137 -12.73 12.06 8.21
C PRO A 137 -12.19 13.44 7.84
N GLN A 138 -11.67 14.16 8.84
CA GLN A 138 -11.10 15.49 8.64
C GLN A 138 -9.79 15.45 7.84
N ALA A 139 -8.93 14.46 8.11
CA ALA A 139 -7.68 14.28 7.38
C ALA A 139 -7.95 14.04 5.87
N LEU A 140 -8.85 13.10 5.54
CA LEU A 140 -9.17 12.77 4.15
C LEU A 140 -9.96 13.86 3.41
N ALA A 141 -10.73 14.68 4.13
CA ALA A 141 -11.42 15.83 3.54
C ALA A 141 -10.46 17.00 3.20
N GLN A 142 -9.37 17.16 3.99
CA GLN A 142 -8.42 18.25 3.89
C GLN A 142 -7.12 17.91 3.14
N THR A 143 -6.97 16.67 2.65
CA THR A 143 -5.80 16.20 1.89
C THR A 143 -6.22 15.56 0.58
N GLU A 144 -5.30 15.55 -0.39
CA GLU A 144 -5.58 15.01 -1.73
C GLU A 144 -4.98 13.61 -1.92
N LEU A 145 -3.73 13.41 -1.53
CA LEU A 145 -2.93 12.24 -1.86
C LEU A 145 -2.75 11.25 -0.69
N ILE A 146 -3.40 11.50 0.45
CA ILE A 146 -3.28 10.62 1.61
C ILE A 146 -4.34 9.53 1.57
N CYS A 147 -3.89 8.30 1.82
CA CYS A 147 -4.75 7.13 2.00
C CYS A 147 -4.64 6.60 3.42
N SER A 148 -5.76 6.12 3.94
CA SER A 148 -5.90 5.62 5.30
C SER A 148 -6.36 4.17 5.34
N SER A 149 -5.90 3.43 6.34
CA SER A 149 -6.39 2.08 6.59
C SER A 149 -6.44 1.75 8.08
N VAL A 150 -7.40 0.92 8.46
CA VAL A 150 -7.52 0.41 9.82
C VAL A 150 -7.68 -1.11 9.78
N ASN A 151 -6.73 -1.84 10.37
CA ASN A 151 -6.80 -3.29 10.47
C ASN A 151 -7.51 -3.70 11.76
N VAL A 152 -8.76 -4.16 11.63
CA VAL A 152 -9.67 -4.44 12.76
C VAL A 152 -9.69 -5.90 13.20
N GLY A 153 -8.97 -6.80 12.54
CA GLY A 153 -8.99 -8.22 12.89
C GLY A 153 -7.82 -9.00 12.34
N SER A 154 -7.60 -10.17 12.92
CA SER A 154 -6.63 -11.15 12.42
C SER A 154 -7.09 -12.58 12.75
N THR A 155 -6.55 -13.57 12.03
CA THR A 155 -6.78 -15.00 12.32
C THR A 155 -6.31 -15.41 13.71
N LYS A 156 -5.35 -14.68 14.30
CA LYS A 156 -4.81 -14.96 15.63
C LYS A 156 -5.66 -14.37 16.76
N THR A 157 -6.28 -13.22 16.54
CA THR A 157 -6.94 -12.44 17.60
C THR A 157 -8.45 -12.32 17.42
N GLY A 158 -8.99 -12.76 16.28
CA GLY A 158 -10.38 -12.53 15.90
C GLY A 158 -10.61 -11.09 15.42
N ILE A 159 -11.85 -10.63 15.52
CA ILE A 159 -12.29 -9.31 15.05
C ILE A 159 -12.54 -8.41 16.26
N ASN A 160 -11.98 -7.22 16.25
CA ASN A 160 -12.25 -6.17 17.24
C ASN A 160 -13.57 -5.45 16.88
N MET A 161 -14.68 -5.88 17.51
CA MET A 161 -16.01 -5.37 17.20
C MET A 161 -16.21 -3.90 17.59
N ASP A 162 -15.48 -3.39 18.60
CA ASP A 162 -15.52 -1.97 18.96
C ASP A 162 -14.87 -1.12 17.85
N ALA A 163 -13.77 -1.59 17.28
CA ALA A 163 -13.13 -0.94 16.13
C ALA A 163 -14.04 -1.01 14.90
N VAL A 164 -14.72 -2.13 14.65
CA VAL A 164 -15.70 -2.25 13.52
C VAL A 164 -16.83 -1.24 13.68
N ARG A 165 -17.41 -1.12 14.88
CA ARG A 165 -18.46 -0.12 15.15
C ARG A 165 -17.97 1.29 14.91
N LEU A 166 -16.81 1.63 15.46
CA LEU A 166 -16.20 2.96 15.27
C LEU A 166 -15.93 3.24 13.79
N MET A 167 -15.39 2.27 13.04
CA MET A 167 -15.16 2.44 11.60
C MET A 167 -16.44 2.66 10.81
N GLY A 168 -17.57 2.07 11.21
CA GLY A 168 -18.86 2.36 10.60
C GLY A 168 -19.27 3.84 10.75
N GLU A 169 -19.05 4.43 11.92
CA GLU A 169 -19.27 5.87 12.17
C GLU A 169 -18.32 6.72 11.33
N ILE A 170 -17.02 6.39 11.31
CA ILE A 170 -15.99 7.10 10.57
C ILE A 170 -16.23 7.09 9.05
N VAL A 171 -16.63 5.94 8.47
CA VAL A 171 -16.95 5.85 7.03
C VAL A 171 -18.13 6.76 6.68
N LYS A 172 -19.18 6.76 7.51
CA LYS A 172 -20.34 7.64 7.31
C LYS A 172 -19.94 9.12 7.37
N GLU A 173 -19.18 9.52 8.40
CA GLU A 173 -18.72 10.89 8.55
C GLU A 173 -17.80 11.31 7.39
N THR A 174 -16.89 10.42 6.95
CA THR A 174 -16.02 10.67 5.79
C THR A 174 -16.84 10.90 4.52
N ALA A 175 -17.89 10.10 4.31
CA ALA A 175 -18.78 10.27 3.15
C ALA A 175 -19.49 11.63 3.18
N GLU A 176 -20.02 12.04 4.34
CA GLU A 176 -20.71 13.33 4.50
C GLU A 176 -19.76 14.52 4.32
N LEU A 177 -18.56 14.48 4.89
CA LEU A 177 -17.57 15.57 4.79
C LEU A 177 -17.00 15.73 3.37
N THR A 178 -17.04 14.67 2.57
CA THR A 178 -16.50 14.71 1.20
C THR A 178 -17.58 14.61 0.12
N LYS A 179 -18.86 14.78 0.47
CA LYS A 179 -20.00 14.66 -0.44
C LYS A 179 -19.91 15.57 -1.67
N ASP A 180 -19.39 16.78 -1.50
CA ASP A 180 -19.22 17.75 -2.59
C ASP A 180 -18.09 17.37 -3.57
N LYS A 181 -17.32 16.31 -3.25
CA LYS A 181 -16.27 15.68 -4.06
C LYS A 181 -16.61 14.20 -4.34
N ASP A 182 -17.86 13.89 -4.60
CA ASP A 182 -18.38 12.54 -4.87
C ASP A 182 -18.04 11.51 -3.77
N SER A 183 -17.93 11.95 -2.53
CA SER A 183 -17.49 11.15 -1.37
C SER A 183 -16.15 10.45 -1.58
N LEU A 184 -15.24 11.08 -2.32
CA LEU A 184 -13.92 10.52 -2.69
C LEU A 184 -13.06 10.15 -1.47
N GLY A 185 -13.30 10.75 -0.31
CA GLY A 185 -12.65 10.37 0.95
C GLY A 185 -12.83 8.87 1.26
N CYS A 186 -14.00 8.31 0.97
CA CYS A 186 -14.25 6.87 1.19
C CYS A 186 -13.43 5.98 0.25
N ALA A 187 -13.09 6.44 -0.95
CA ALA A 187 -12.23 5.69 -1.87
C ALA A 187 -10.75 5.63 -1.40
N LYS A 188 -10.37 6.53 -0.48
CA LYS A 188 -9.04 6.60 0.12
C LYS A 188 -8.97 5.92 1.49
N LEU A 189 -10.06 5.32 1.97
CA LEU A 189 -10.17 4.65 3.28
C LEU A 189 -10.43 3.17 3.09
N VAL A 190 -9.62 2.33 3.75
CA VAL A 190 -9.76 0.87 3.71
C VAL A 190 -9.86 0.31 5.13
N VAL A 191 -10.88 -0.50 5.39
CA VAL A 191 -10.98 -1.32 6.60
C VAL A 191 -10.48 -2.72 6.27
N LEU A 192 -9.41 -3.14 6.94
CA LEU A 192 -8.74 -4.40 6.70
C LEU A 192 -9.05 -5.41 7.80
N CYS A 193 -9.08 -6.68 7.43
CA CYS A 193 -9.06 -7.80 8.36
C CYS A 193 -8.02 -8.80 7.89
N ASN A 194 -7.16 -9.24 8.81
CA ASN A 194 -6.07 -10.16 8.53
C ASN A 194 -5.04 -9.62 7.52
N ALA A 195 -4.75 -8.31 7.59
CA ALA A 195 -3.66 -7.73 6.83
C ALA A 195 -2.31 -8.34 7.22
N PRO A 196 -1.37 -8.54 6.28
CA PRO A 196 -0.01 -8.94 6.61
C PRO A 196 0.70 -7.86 7.43
N ASP A 197 1.86 -8.22 8.02
CA ASP A 197 2.65 -7.30 8.87
C ASP A 197 3.18 -6.10 8.07
N ASP A 198 3.41 -6.28 6.78
CA ASP A 198 3.72 -5.24 5.81
C ASP A 198 2.75 -5.34 4.63
N ASN A 199 2.14 -4.24 4.24
CA ASN A 199 1.19 -4.20 3.14
C ASN A 199 1.48 -3.03 2.20
N PRO A 200 2.27 -3.22 1.13
CA PRO A 200 2.57 -2.14 0.18
C PRO A 200 1.44 -1.87 -0.82
N PHE A 201 0.26 -2.47 -0.64
CA PHE A 201 -0.72 -2.60 -1.69
C PHE A 201 -1.92 -1.64 -1.57
N MET A 202 -2.24 -0.91 -2.65
CA MET A 202 -3.42 -0.03 -2.82
C MET A 202 -3.52 1.12 -1.79
N ALA A 203 -4.74 1.63 -1.58
CA ALA A 203 -5.05 2.66 -0.58
C ALA A 203 -4.84 2.18 0.87
N GLY A 204 -4.91 0.87 1.11
CA GLY A 204 -4.65 0.26 2.41
C GLY A 204 -3.17 0.03 2.74
N ALA A 205 -2.25 0.59 1.96
CA ALA A 205 -0.82 0.37 2.15
C ALA A 205 -0.31 0.93 3.48
N PHE A 206 0.59 0.19 4.11
CA PHE A 206 1.42 0.65 5.24
C PHE A 206 2.72 -0.14 5.26
N HIS A 207 3.78 0.47 5.79
CA HIS A 207 5.09 -0.14 5.93
C HIS A 207 5.20 -0.83 7.29
N GLY A 208 5.61 -2.10 7.29
CA GLY A 208 5.73 -2.91 8.50
C GLY A 208 6.81 -2.38 9.44
N VAL A 209 6.57 -2.47 10.75
CA VAL A 209 7.52 -1.99 11.77
C VAL A 209 8.80 -2.82 11.87
N THR A 210 8.81 -4.03 11.31
CA THR A 210 9.96 -4.95 11.30
C THR A 210 10.72 -4.94 9.97
N GLU A 211 10.31 -4.06 9.05
CA GLU A 211 10.94 -3.91 7.76
C GLU A 211 12.15 -2.97 7.81
N ASP A 212 12.95 -3.01 6.76
CA ASP A 212 14.09 -2.11 6.57
C ASP A 212 13.66 -0.64 6.53
N ASP A 213 14.61 0.26 6.72
CA ASP A 213 14.35 1.71 6.77
C ASP A 213 13.74 2.26 5.48
N ALA A 214 14.14 1.70 4.33
CA ALA A 214 13.53 1.98 3.03
C ALA A 214 13.59 0.77 2.11
N ILE A 215 12.46 0.41 1.49
CA ILE A 215 12.36 -0.71 0.54
C ILE A 215 11.55 -0.29 -0.69
N ILE A 216 11.79 -0.95 -1.83
CA ILE A 216 10.97 -0.80 -3.03
C ILE A 216 10.18 -2.08 -3.26
N ASN A 217 8.86 -1.95 -3.26
CA ASN A 217 7.93 -3.01 -3.60
C ASN A 217 7.42 -2.81 -5.04
N VAL A 218 7.44 -3.88 -5.84
CA VAL A 218 6.96 -3.85 -7.21
C VAL A 218 5.63 -4.60 -7.30
N GLY A 219 4.60 -3.90 -7.75
CA GLY A 219 3.27 -4.47 -7.95
C GLY A 219 3.02 -4.80 -9.42
N VAL A 220 2.72 -6.06 -9.70
CA VAL A 220 2.44 -6.57 -11.05
C VAL A 220 0.95 -6.84 -11.23
N SER A 221 0.43 -6.51 -12.41
CA SER A 221 -0.97 -6.79 -12.78
C SER A 221 -1.07 -8.15 -13.47
N GLY A 222 -1.62 -9.14 -12.76
CA GLY A 222 -1.82 -10.50 -13.28
C GLY A 222 -3.12 -10.77 -14.04
N PRO A 223 -4.21 -9.96 -13.95
CA PRO A 223 -5.48 -10.28 -14.61
C PRO A 223 -5.39 -10.46 -16.12
N GLY A 224 -4.54 -9.72 -16.80
CA GLY A 224 -4.31 -9.86 -18.25
C GLY A 224 -3.77 -11.25 -18.63
N VAL A 225 -2.76 -11.71 -17.88
CA VAL A 225 -2.14 -13.04 -18.09
C VAL A 225 -3.14 -14.16 -17.81
N VAL A 226 -3.93 -14.02 -16.72
CA VAL A 226 -4.98 -15.00 -16.38
C VAL A 226 -6.05 -15.03 -17.47
N LYS A 227 -6.51 -13.89 -17.96
CA LYS A 227 -7.49 -13.80 -19.06
C LYS A 227 -6.98 -14.52 -20.30
N TYR A 228 -5.75 -14.22 -20.73
CA TYR A 228 -5.12 -14.87 -21.88
C TYR A 228 -5.03 -16.38 -21.71
N ALA A 229 -4.63 -16.86 -20.54
CA ALA A 229 -4.56 -18.29 -20.25
C ALA A 229 -5.94 -18.96 -20.29
N LEU A 230 -6.99 -18.31 -19.76
CA LEU A 230 -8.36 -18.81 -19.77
C LEU A 230 -8.97 -18.87 -21.18
N GLU A 231 -8.62 -17.94 -22.05
CA GLU A 231 -9.06 -17.98 -23.46
C GLU A 231 -8.62 -19.28 -24.16
N SER A 232 -7.43 -19.80 -23.84
CA SER A 232 -6.90 -21.05 -24.42
C SER A 232 -7.67 -22.30 -23.97
N VAL A 233 -8.40 -22.24 -22.87
CA VAL A 233 -9.18 -23.35 -22.29
C VAL A 233 -10.69 -23.08 -22.28
N ARG A 234 -11.14 -22.14 -23.10
CA ARG A 234 -12.56 -21.77 -23.23
C ARG A 234 -13.41 -22.97 -23.58
N GLY A 235 -14.48 -23.20 -22.83
CA GLY A 235 -15.41 -24.34 -23.01
C GLY A 235 -14.93 -25.65 -22.39
N LYS A 236 -13.81 -25.68 -21.68
CA LYS A 236 -13.37 -26.83 -20.88
C LYS A 236 -14.12 -26.91 -19.54
N SER A 237 -13.95 -28.01 -18.80
CA SER A 237 -14.55 -28.22 -17.48
C SER A 237 -14.05 -27.19 -16.46
N PHE A 238 -14.84 -26.98 -15.40
CA PHE A 238 -14.48 -26.08 -14.29
C PHE A 238 -13.15 -26.46 -13.62
N GLU A 239 -12.88 -27.75 -13.49
CA GLU A 239 -11.61 -28.24 -12.95
C GLU A 239 -10.41 -27.80 -13.79
N VAL A 240 -10.53 -27.86 -15.12
CA VAL A 240 -9.47 -27.39 -16.03
C VAL A 240 -9.28 -25.89 -15.92
N LEU A 241 -10.34 -25.11 -15.75
CA LEU A 241 -10.26 -23.66 -15.50
C LEU A 241 -9.52 -23.35 -14.20
N CYS A 242 -9.87 -24.03 -13.09
CA CYS A 242 -9.20 -23.86 -11.80
C CYS A 242 -7.71 -24.20 -11.86
N GLU A 243 -7.35 -25.32 -12.47
CA GLU A 243 -5.94 -25.72 -12.67
C GLU A 243 -5.17 -24.72 -13.54
N THR A 244 -5.81 -24.17 -14.57
CA THR A 244 -5.20 -23.16 -15.44
C THR A 244 -4.93 -21.88 -14.66
N ILE A 245 -5.88 -21.38 -13.86
CA ILE A 245 -5.70 -20.21 -13.01
C ILE A 245 -4.54 -20.43 -12.03
N LYS A 246 -4.54 -21.57 -11.33
CA LYS A 246 -3.49 -21.94 -10.37
C LYS A 246 -2.10 -21.96 -11.00
N LYS A 247 -1.95 -22.64 -12.13
CA LYS A 247 -0.67 -22.70 -12.86
C LYS A 247 -0.22 -21.31 -13.33
N THR A 248 -1.16 -20.49 -13.81
CA THR A 248 -0.86 -19.14 -14.28
C THR A 248 -0.45 -18.22 -13.15
N ALA A 249 -1.11 -18.28 -11.99
CA ALA A 249 -0.73 -17.55 -10.80
C ALA A 249 0.70 -17.91 -10.35
N PHE A 250 1.02 -19.19 -10.31
CA PHE A 250 2.36 -19.68 -9.99
C PHE A 250 3.43 -19.16 -10.97
N LYS A 251 3.09 -19.13 -12.26
CA LYS A 251 3.96 -18.62 -13.31
C LYS A 251 4.25 -17.12 -13.12
N ILE A 252 3.24 -16.32 -12.80
CA ILE A 252 3.37 -14.88 -12.54
C ILE A 252 4.31 -14.65 -11.35
N THR A 253 4.06 -15.31 -10.22
CA THR A 253 4.88 -15.18 -9.00
C THR A 253 6.35 -15.48 -9.25
N ARG A 254 6.65 -16.59 -9.94
CA ARG A 254 8.03 -16.95 -10.31
C ARG A 254 8.70 -15.93 -11.23
N SER A 255 7.94 -15.27 -12.09
CA SER A 255 8.48 -14.24 -12.99
C SER A 255 8.82 -12.95 -12.24
N GLU A 256 8.02 -12.60 -11.23
CA GLU A 256 8.32 -11.47 -10.33
C GLU A 256 9.62 -11.69 -9.58
N GLU A 257 9.79 -12.84 -8.93
CA GLU A 257 11.01 -13.18 -8.18
C GLU A 257 12.29 -13.08 -9.04
N ARG A 258 12.18 -13.34 -10.31
CA ARG A 258 13.31 -13.27 -11.26
C ARG A 258 13.64 -11.85 -11.71
N ARG A 259 12.61 -10.98 -11.86
CA ARG A 259 12.79 -9.60 -12.35
C ARG A 259 13.45 -8.70 -11.31
N VAL A 260 13.17 -8.93 -10.06
CA VAL A 260 13.60 -8.04 -8.96
C VAL A 260 14.92 -8.49 -8.33
N GLY A 261 15.46 -9.63 -8.75
CA GLY A 261 16.71 -10.17 -8.21
C GLY A 261 16.53 -10.84 -6.84
N LYS A 262 17.64 -11.38 -6.30
CA LYS A 262 17.62 -12.14 -5.04
C LYS A 262 17.30 -11.33 -3.79
N GLU A 263 17.25 -10.01 -3.88
CA GLU A 263 17.07 -9.09 -2.75
C GLU A 263 15.59 -8.70 -2.53
N CYS A 264 14.73 -8.84 -3.53
CA CYS A 264 13.28 -8.71 -3.35
C CYS A 264 12.68 -10.05 -2.96
N ARG A 265 12.45 -10.24 -1.67
CA ARG A 265 11.65 -11.36 -1.18
C ARG A 265 10.20 -11.11 -1.55
N SER A 266 9.69 -11.80 -2.58
CA SER A 266 8.26 -11.82 -2.83
C SER A 266 7.58 -12.51 -1.65
N ARG A 267 6.75 -11.77 -0.90
CA ARG A 267 6.02 -12.28 0.26
C ARG A 267 4.72 -13.00 -0.10
N TRP A 268 4.53 -13.33 -1.34
CA TRP A 268 3.42 -14.15 -1.80
C TRP A 268 3.78 -15.64 -1.71
N SER A 269 4.00 -16.14 -0.50
CA SER A 269 3.92 -17.57 -0.25
C SER A 269 2.47 -17.90 0.15
N PRO A 270 1.74 -18.74 -0.60
CA PRO A 270 0.40 -19.19 -0.21
C PRO A 270 0.42 -20.21 0.94
N TYR A 271 1.59 -20.46 1.54
CA TYR A 271 1.76 -21.43 2.63
C TYR A 271 2.58 -20.82 3.76
N HIS A 272 1.92 -20.08 4.62
CA HIS A 272 2.22 -19.99 6.04
C HIS A 272 0.92 -19.86 6.82
#